data_a0f434b33c8594f15cbf64e64cda4e93
#
_entry.id   a0f434b33c8594f15cbf64e64cda4e93
#
_cell.length_a   1.000
_cell.length_b   1.000
_cell.length_c   1.000
_cell.angle_alpha   90.00
_cell.angle_beta   90.00
_cell.angle_gamma   90.00
#
_symmetry.space_group_name_H-M   'P 1'
#
loop_
_entity.id
_entity.type
_entity.pdbx_description
1 polymer ?
#
loop_
_entity_poly.entity_id
_entity_poly.type
_entity_poly.pdbx_seq_one_letter_code
_entity_poly.pdbx_strand_id
1 'polypeptide(L)'
;MSQLEVALAEIKRGAEEILVEEELVAKLKEGRPLRIKLGMDPTAPDIHLGHTVILNKLKTFQDLGHEIILLIGDFTAMVGDPSGKNSTRPPLSEEAIKHNALTYAEQAFKILDPAKTRIEYNSSWLGELGATGMIKLAAKQTVARMMERDDFKKRYTGGQSIAIHEFLYPLLQGYDSVALKADVELGGTDQKFNLLMRSEEHTSELQS
;
A
#
# COMPACT_ATOMS: atom_id res chain seq x y z
N MET A 1 12.48 -11.20 28.45
CA MET A 1 11.54 -10.89 27.36
C MET A 1 11.39 -12.12 26.47
N SER A 2 10.16 -12.47 26.12
CA SER A 2 9.91 -13.54 25.14
C SER A 2 10.38 -13.09 23.74
N GLN A 3 10.57 -14.04 22.82
CA GLN A 3 10.89 -13.71 21.42
C GLN A 3 9.83 -12.78 20.80
N LEU A 4 8.57 -12.97 21.14
CA LEU A 4 7.45 -12.14 20.69
C LEU A 4 7.59 -10.69 21.19
N GLU A 5 7.94 -10.48 22.46
CA GLU A 5 8.13 -9.14 23.02
C GLU A 5 9.30 -8.41 22.37
N VAL A 6 10.40 -9.13 22.09
CA VAL A 6 11.55 -8.55 21.37
C VAL A 6 11.16 -8.17 19.94
N ALA A 7 10.50 -9.07 19.21
CA ALA A 7 10.05 -8.80 17.84
C ALA A 7 9.09 -7.60 17.79
N LEU A 8 8.11 -7.55 18.69
CA LEU A 8 7.16 -6.44 18.75
C LEU A 8 7.85 -5.10 19.07
N ALA A 9 8.82 -5.10 19.98
CA ALA A 9 9.60 -3.90 20.31
C ALA A 9 10.38 -3.38 19.09
N GLU A 10 11.02 -4.27 18.32
CA GLU A 10 11.73 -3.90 17.09
C GLU A 10 10.77 -3.41 15.98
N ILE A 11 9.61 -4.01 15.85
CA ILE A 11 8.58 -3.56 14.89
C ILE A 11 8.06 -2.17 15.29
N LYS A 12 7.83 -1.92 16.57
CA LYS A 12 7.34 -0.61 17.07
C LYS A 12 8.39 0.49 16.99
N ARG A 13 9.66 0.16 17.07
CA ARG A 13 10.74 1.15 17.07
C ARG A 13 10.78 1.95 15.77
N GLY A 14 10.48 3.25 15.84
CA GLY A 14 10.42 4.17 14.70
C GLY A 14 9.18 4.01 13.81
N ALA A 15 8.16 3.28 14.25
CA ALA A 15 6.83 3.39 13.69
C ALA A 15 6.07 4.54 14.38
N GLU A 16 5.41 5.38 13.59
CA GLU A 16 4.55 6.46 14.10
C GLU A 16 3.31 5.88 14.75
N GLU A 17 2.68 4.91 14.09
CA GLU A 17 1.44 4.29 14.51
C GLU A 17 1.36 2.83 14.01
N ILE A 18 0.73 1.96 14.80
CA ILE A 18 0.24 0.66 14.39
C ILE A 18 -1.29 0.71 14.53
N LEU A 19 -2.00 0.69 13.40
CA LEU A 19 -3.45 0.94 13.37
C LEU A 19 -4.25 -0.09 14.17
N VAL A 20 -3.84 -1.39 14.14
CA VAL A 20 -4.47 -2.48 14.88
C VAL A 20 -3.39 -3.38 15.50
N GLU A 21 -2.83 -2.94 16.63
CA GLU A 21 -1.73 -3.64 17.30
C GLU A 21 -2.12 -5.06 17.74
N GLU A 22 -3.34 -5.25 18.22
CA GLU A 22 -3.83 -6.55 18.70
C GLU A 22 -3.84 -7.60 17.59
N GLU A 23 -4.22 -7.22 16.36
CA GLU A 23 -4.16 -8.12 15.20
C GLU A 23 -2.72 -8.48 14.82
N LEU A 24 -1.80 -7.51 14.87
CA LEU A 24 -0.38 -7.78 14.63
C LEU A 24 0.16 -8.78 15.65
N VAL A 25 -0.14 -8.58 16.94
CA VAL A 25 0.27 -9.50 18.02
C VAL A 25 -0.34 -10.88 17.81
N ALA A 26 -1.62 -10.97 17.41
CA ALA A 26 -2.27 -12.26 17.13
C ALA A 26 -1.57 -12.99 15.99
N LYS A 27 -1.25 -12.30 14.88
CA LYS A 27 -0.54 -12.87 13.74
C LYS A 27 0.89 -13.31 14.09
N LEU A 28 1.62 -12.53 14.88
CA LEU A 28 2.96 -12.91 15.32
C LEU A 28 2.93 -14.17 16.21
N LYS A 29 1.87 -14.39 17.00
CA LYS A 29 1.68 -15.61 17.82
C LYS A 29 1.43 -16.86 16.99
N GLU A 30 1.01 -16.75 15.74
CA GLU A 30 0.85 -17.91 14.85
C GLU A 30 2.19 -18.62 14.55
N GLY A 31 3.33 -17.93 14.76
CA GLY A 31 4.67 -18.50 14.58
C GLY A 31 5.06 -18.80 13.14
N ARG A 32 4.28 -18.35 12.15
CA ARG A 32 4.59 -18.46 10.72
C ARG A 32 5.21 -17.18 10.19
N PRO A 33 5.93 -17.23 9.06
CA PRO A 33 6.29 -16.03 8.33
C PRO A 33 5.04 -15.26 7.92
N LEU A 34 5.02 -13.96 8.24
CA LEU A 34 3.98 -13.04 7.80
C LEU A 34 4.36 -12.45 6.44
N ARG A 35 3.36 -12.11 5.63
CA ARG A 35 3.52 -11.38 4.38
C ARG A 35 3.43 -9.89 4.64
N ILE A 36 4.55 -9.21 4.47
CA ILE A 36 4.69 -7.78 4.73
C ILE A 36 4.73 -7.05 3.40
N LYS A 37 3.72 -6.26 3.10
CA LYS A 37 3.58 -5.52 1.84
C LYS A 37 4.02 -4.08 2.01
N LEU A 38 4.75 -3.57 1.04
CA LEU A 38 4.91 -2.15 0.75
C LEU A 38 4.55 -1.91 -0.71
N GLY A 39 3.58 -1.03 -0.98
CA GLY A 39 3.26 -0.55 -2.32
C GLY A 39 4.00 0.74 -2.64
N MET A 40 4.57 0.81 -3.84
CA MET A 40 5.21 2.02 -4.37
C MET A 40 4.83 2.21 -5.82
N ASP A 41 4.25 3.38 -6.14
CA ASP A 41 4.01 3.78 -7.53
C ASP A 41 5.30 4.32 -8.15
N PRO A 42 5.74 3.80 -9.31
CA PRO A 42 7.00 4.19 -9.95
C PRO A 42 6.87 5.55 -10.67
N THR A 43 6.62 6.60 -9.89
CA THR A 43 6.32 7.95 -10.38
C THR A 43 7.54 8.78 -10.77
N ALA A 44 8.74 8.31 -10.49
CA ALA A 44 10.03 8.90 -10.82
C ALA A 44 11.08 7.79 -11.02
N PRO A 45 12.21 8.05 -11.71
CA PRO A 45 13.25 7.03 -11.91
C PRO A 45 13.93 6.59 -10.61
N ASP A 46 14.06 7.50 -9.65
CA ASP A 46 14.79 7.27 -8.42
C ASP A 46 13.92 7.34 -7.17
N ILE A 47 14.19 6.46 -6.24
CA ILE A 47 13.70 6.58 -4.86
C ILE A 47 14.53 7.65 -4.13
N HIS A 48 13.88 8.42 -3.27
CA HIS A 48 14.56 9.42 -2.45
C HIS A 48 14.82 8.93 -1.02
N LEU A 49 15.63 9.66 -0.26
CA LEU A 49 16.03 9.28 1.10
C LEU A 49 14.83 8.96 2.03
N GLY A 50 13.67 9.61 1.83
CA GLY A 50 12.45 9.30 2.59
C GLY A 50 11.99 7.84 2.43
N HIS A 51 12.20 7.22 1.27
CA HIS A 51 11.88 5.81 1.07
C HIS A 51 12.77 4.86 1.87
N THR A 52 14.00 5.28 2.20
CA THR A 52 14.91 4.42 2.99
C THR A 52 14.39 4.17 4.40
N VAL A 53 13.59 5.07 4.96
CA VAL A 53 12.98 4.89 6.28
C VAL A 53 12.05 3.68 6.27
N ILE A 54 11.16 3.60 5.30
CA ILE A 54 10.19 2.50 5.20
C ILE A 54 10.87 1.21 4.70
N LEU A 55 11.88 1.29 3.82
CA LEU A 55 12.66 0.14 3.39
C LEU A 55 13.46 -0.47 4.56
N ASN A 56 14.01 0.33 5.46
CA ASN A 56 14.66 -0.16 6.68
C ASN A 56 13.64 -0.81 7.63
N LYS A 57 12.39 -0.35 7.68
CA LYS A 57 11.32 -1.02 8.41
C LYS A 57 10.99 -2.39 7.79
N LEU A 58 10.91 -2.49 6.45
CA LEU A 58 10.78 -3.79 5.78
C LEU A 58 11.96 -4.71 6.10
N LYS A 59 13.19 -4.16 6.12
CA LYS A 59 14.39 -4.92 6.51
C LYS A 59 14.28 -5.48 7.92
N THR A 60 13.71 -4.72 8.86
CA THR A 60 13.44 -5.20 10.22
C THR A 60 12.53 -6.45 10.19
N PHE A 61 11.43 -6.41 9.44
CA PHE A 61 10.56 -7.58 9.29
C PHE A 61 11.26 -8.75 8.59
N GLN A 62 12.10 -8.47 7.59
CA GLN A 62 12.87 -9.49 6.88
C GLN A 62 13.87 -10.20 7.82
N ASP A 63 14.53 -9.44 8.69
CA ASP A 63 15.49 -9.97 9.70
C ASP A 63 14.78 -10.78 10.79
N LEU A 64 13.52 -10.48 11.07
CA LEU A 64 12.66 -11.28 11.94
C LEU A 64 12.10 -12.55 11.27
N GLY A 65 12.43 -12.81 10.00
CA GLY A 65 12.06 -14.03 9.29
C GLY A 65 10.74 -13.96 8.53
N HIS A 66 10.22 -12.76 8.29
CA HIS A 66 8.98 -12.55 7.52
C HIS A 66 9.25 -12.41 6.01
N GLU A 67 8.25 -12.74 5.19
CA GLU A 67 8.27 -12.58 3.73
C GLU A 67 8.01 -11.11 3.36
N ILE A 68 8.88 -10.51 2.57
CA ILE A 68 8.69 -9.14 2.09
C ILE A 68 8.08 -9.17 0.69
N ILE A 69 7.02 -8.39 0.49
CA ILE A 69 6.40 -8.16 -0.80
C ILE A 69 6.55 -6.68 -1.14
N LEU A 70 7.41 -6.40 -2.10
CA LEU A 70 7.53 -5.07 -2.68
C LEU A 70 6.60 -5.01 -3.89
N LEU A 71 5.49 -4.31 -3.73
CA LEU A 71 4.50 -4.12 -4.78
C LEU A 71 4.84 -2.88 -5.59
N ILE A 72 5.05 -3.07 -6.88
CA ILE A 72 5.17 -1.97 -7.84
C ILE A 72 3.77 -1.68 -8.37
N GLY A 73 3.30 -0.47 -8.08
CA GLY A 73 1.99 0.02 -8.50
C GLY A 73 2.01 0.54 -9.94
N ASP A 74 2.27 -0.34 -10.91
CA ASP A 74 2.32 0.03 -12.33
C ASP A 74 0.93 0.39 -12.88
N PHE A 75 -0.13 -0.29 -12.43
CA PHE A 75 -1.50 0.08 -12.78
C PHE A 75 -1.95 1.33 -12.00
N THR A 76 -1.70 1.41 -10.71
CA THR A 76 -2.11 2.55 -9.88
C THR A 76 -1.37 3.83 -10.24
N ALA A 77 -0.13 3.74 -10.74
CA ALA A 77 0.61 4.89 -11.27
C ALA A 77 -0.10 5.56 -12.47
N MET A 78 -0.85 4.79 -13.27
CA MET A 78 -1.67 5.34 -14.37
C MET A 78 -2.90 6.10 -13.83
N VAL A 79 -3.45 5.66 -12.70
CA VAL A 79 -4.57 6.35 -12.02
C VAL A 79 -4.08 7.62 -11.34
N GLY A 80 -2.95 7.55 -10.67
CA GLY A 80 -2.32 8.63 -9.90
C GLY A 80 -2.83 8.73 -8.48
N ASP A 81 -1.91 8.65 -7.52
CA ASP A 81 -2.22 8.81 -6.10
C ASP A 81 -2.66 10.24 -5.78
N PRO A 82 -3.89 10.44 -5.28
CA PRO A 82 -4.37 11.77 -4.88
C PRO A 82 -3.83 12.23 -3.51
N SER A 83 -3.12 11.37 -2.76
CA SER A 83 -2.64 11.66 -1.40
C SER A 83 -1.72 12.89 -1.35
N GLY A 84 -2.02 13.81 -0.43
CA GLY A 84 -1.16 14.96 -0.13
C GLY A 84 -1.05 16.00 -1.25
N LYS A 85 -1.93 16.00 -2.26
CA LYS A 85 -1.83 16.90 -3.41
C LYS A 85 -3.05 17.78 -3.59
N ASN A 86 -2.79 18.97 -4.12
CA ASN A 86 -3.83 19.93 -4.49
C ASN A 86 -4.35 19.73 -5.93
N SER A 87 -3.76 18.82 -6.70
CA SER A 87 -4.15 18.51 -8.08
C SER A 87 -3.70 17.11 -8.47
N THR A 88 -4.44 16.46 -9.37
CA THR A 88 -4.08 15.17 -9.96
C THR A 88 -2.76 15.28 -10.74
N ARG A 89 -1.87 14.31 -10.58
CA ARG A 89 -0.66 14.22 -11.41
C ARG A 89 -1.05 13.90 -12.86
N PRO A 90 -0.33 14.45 -13.85
CA PRO A 90 -0.44 13.95 -15.20
C PRO A 90 -0.16 12.44 -15.24
N PRO A 91 -0.94 11.64 -15.97
CA PRO A 91 -0.66 10.23 -16.13
C PRO A 91 0.71 10.03 -16.78
N LEU A 92 1.47 9.07 -16.28
CA LEU A 92 2.73 8.63 -16.88
C LEU A 92 2.45 7.70 -18.07
N SER A 93 3.36 7.67 -19.04
CA SER A 93 3.29 6.66 -20.11
C SER A 93 3.66 5.27 -19.55
N GLU A 94 3.14 4.21 -20.18
CA GLU A 94 3.48 2.83 -19.78
C GLU A 94 4.98 2.56 -19.86
N GLU A 95 5.68 3.13 -20.84
CA GLU A 95 7.13 2.98 -20.99
C GLU A 95 7.88 3.63 -19.82
N ALA A 96 7.45 4.83 -19.40
CA ALA A 96 8.05 5.52 -18.25
C ALA A 96 7.82 4.71 -16.96
N ILE A 97 6.61 4.19 -16.77
CA ILE A 97 6.27 3.34 -15.62
C ILE A 97 7.14 2.08 -15.59
N LYS A 98 7.27 1.36 -16.71
CA LYS A 98 8.12 0.16 -16.81
C LYS A 98 9.58 0.46 -16.54
N HIS A 99 10.11 1.54 -17.08
CA HIS A 99 11.49 1.97 -16.81
C HIS A 99 11.71 2.27 -15.33
N ASN A 100 10.86 3.08 -14.73
CA ASN A 100 10.98 3.45 -13.31
C ASN A 100 10.80 2.24 -12.39
N ALA A 101 9.94 1.28 -12.74
CA ALA A 101 9.71 0.06 -11.97
C ALA A 101 10.99 -0.77 -11.79
N LEU A 102 11.77 -0.90 -12.86
CA LEU A 102 13.06 -1.62 -12.82
C LEU A 102 14.04 -0.94 -11.87
N THR A 103 14.17 0.38 -11.95
CA THR A 103 15.10 1.13 -11.10
C THR A 103 14.69 1.08 -9.62
N TYR A 104 13.38 1.05 -9.32
CA TYR A 104 12.88 0.94 -7.94
C TYR A 104 13.29 -0.38 -7.27
N ALA A 105 13.14 -1.49 -7.99
CA ALA A 105 13.55 -2.80 -7.50
C ALA A 105 15.07 -2.86 -7.24
N GLU A 106 15.89 -2.40 -8.18
CA GLU A 106 17.35 -2.36 -8.05
C GLU A 106 17.79 -1.51 -6.85
N GLN A 107 17.16 -0.36 -6.63
CA GLN A 107 17.49 0.54 -5.53
C GLN A 107 17.02 -0.04 -4.19
N ALA A 108 15.85 -0.67 -4.12
CA ALA A 108 15.36 -1.34 -2.91
C ALA A 108 16.28 -2.48 -2.47
N PHE A 109 16.86 -3.21 -3.41
CA PHE A 109 17.81 -4.31 -3.13
C PHE A 109 19.17 -3.86 -2.59
N LYS A 110 19.43 -2.56 -2.53
CA LYS A 110 20.58 -2.04 -1.75
C LYS A 110 20.36 -2.16 -0.23
N ILE A 111 19.11 -2.34 0.20
CA ILE A 111 18.70 -2.44 1.61
C ILE A 111 18.13 -3.83 1.90
N LEU A 112 17.27 -4.34 1.02
CA LEU A 112 16.57 -5.62 1.19
C LEU A 112 17.37 -6.78 0.58
N ASP A 113 17.26 -7.95 1.18
CA ASP A 113 17.80 -9.20 0.62
C ASP A 113 16.88 -9.66 -0.55
N PRO A 114 17.41 -9.72 -1.79
CA PRO A 114 16.61 -10.17 -2.94
C PRO A 114 16.04 -11.59 -2.78
N ALA A 115 16.77 -12.49 -2.08
CA ALA A 115 16.33 -13.86 -1.89
C ALA A 115 15.12 -14.00 -0.96
N LYS A 116 14.81 -12.96 -0.19
CA LYS A 116 13.71 -12.90 0.78
C LYS A 116 12.67 -11.84 0.42
N THR A 117 12.75 -11.28 -0.78
CA THR A 117 11.85 -10.21 -1.25
C THR A 117 11.21 -10.63 -2.56
N ARG A 118 9.89 -10.65 -2.57
CA ARG A 118 9.09 -10.87 -3.77
C ARG A 118 8.71 -9.53 -4.38
N ILE A 119 8.96 -9.36 -5.68
CA ILE A 119 8.49 -8.20 -6.44
C ILE A 119 7.19 -8.60 -7.12
N GLU A 120 6.15 -7.78 -6.96
CA GLU A 120 4.85 -7.99 -7.60
C GLU A 120 4.41 -6.72 -8.32
N TYR A 121 3.59 -6.87 -9.34
CA TYR A 121 3.04 -5.79 -10.15
C TYR A 121 1.52 -5.84 -10.08
N ASN A 122 0.86 -4.75 -9.69
CA ASN A 122 -0.58 -4.77 -9.52
C ASN A 122 -1.38 -4.80 -10.83
N SER A 123 -0.77 -4.52 -11.96
CA SER A 123 -1.36 -4.77 -13.27
C SER A 123 -1.77 -6.24 -13.48
N SER A 124 -1.09 -7.18 -12.81
CA SER A 124 -1.34 -8.62 -12.93
C SER A 124 -2.76 -9.02 -12.50
N TRP A 125 -3.38 -8.33 -11.56
CA TRP A 125 -4.75 -8.59 -11.10
C TRP A 125 -5.70 -7.43 -11.38
N LEU A 126 -5.25 -6.18 -11.30
CA LEU A 126 -6.11 -5.02 -11.56
C LEU A 126 -6.48 -4.92 -13.04
N GLY A 127 -5.58 -5.30 -13.94
CA GLY A 127 -5.84 -5.36 -15.38
C GLY A 127 -6.93 -6.39 -15.75
N GLU A 128 -7.05 -7.46 -14.95
CA GLU A 128 -8.03 -8.53 -15.17
C GLU A 128 -9.43 -8.23 -14.61
N LEU A 129 -9.58 -7.23 -13.74
CA LEU A 129 -10.86 -6.87 -13.12
C LEU A 129 -11.94 -6.51 -14.17
N GLY A 130 -11.54 -5.84 -15.24
CA GLY A 130 -12.46 -5.33 -16.26
C GLY A 130 -13.49 -4.35 -15.68
N ALA A 131 -14.41 -3.89 -16.49
CA ALA A 131 -15.43 -2.92 -16.08
C ALA A 131 -16.33 -3.46 -14.96
N THR A 132 -16.74 -4.72 -15.04
CA THR A 132 -17.60 -5.34 -14.03
C THR A 132 -16.91 -5.44 -12.66
N GLY A 133 -15.63 -5.84 -12.64
CA GLY A 133 -14.85 -5.92 -11.41
C GLY A 133 -14.65 -4.54 -10.78
N MET A 134 -14.36 -3.52 -11.58
CA MET A 134 -14.23 -2.14 -11.13
C MET A 134 -15.53 -1.59 -10.52
N ILE A 135 -16.67 -1.89 -11.12
CA ILE A 135 -17.98 -1.49 -10.57
C ILE A 135 -18.24 -2.19 -9.23
N LYS A 136 -17.97 -3.51 -9.14
CA LYS A 136 -18.11 -4.27 -7.88
C LYS A 136 -17.19 -3.72 -6.79
N LEU A 137 -15.97 -3.36 -7.12
CA LEU A 137 -15.03 -2.76 -6.19
C LEU A 137 -15.51 -1.38 -5.73
N ALA A 138 -15.93 -0.51 -6.65
CA ALA A 138 -16.47 0.81 -6.34
C ALA A 138 -17.73 0.75 -5.47
N ALA A 139 -18.57 -0.27 -5.66
CA ALA A 139 -19.81 -0.46 -4.88
C ALA A 139 -19.58 -0.81 -3.39
N LYS A 140 -18.34 -1.17 -3.01
CA LYS A 140 -18.00 -1.48 -1.61
C LYS A 140 -17.86 -0.24 -0.73
N GLN A 141 -17.77 0.95 -1.33
CA GLN A 141 -17.57 2.20 -0.60
C GLN A 141 -18.56 3.29 -1.02
N THR A 142 -18.76 4.26 -0.15
CA THR A 142 -19.61 5.41 -0.40
C THR A 142 -18.80 6.67 -0.64
N VAL A 143 -19.37 7.63 -1.39
CA VAL A 143 -18.79 8.97 -1.54
C VAL A 143 -18.60 9.64 -0.18
N ALA A 144 -19.55 9.46 0.75
CA ALA A 144 -19.44 10.02 2.09
C ALA A 144 -18.19 9.53 2.82
N ARG A 145 -17.88 8.22 2.73
CA ARG A 145 -16.67 7.63 3.31
C ARG A 145 -15.40 8.19 2.66
N MET A 146 -15.38 8.31 1.33
CA MET A 146 -14.24 8.92 0.62
C MET A 146 -14.01 10.38 1.03
N MET A 147 -15.09 11.12 1.33
CA MET A 147 -15.01 12.51 1.77
C MET A 147 -14.51 12.70 3.22
N GLU A 148 -14.32 11.64 3.99
CA GLU A 148 -13.64 11.70 5.29
C GLU A 148 -12.13 11.90 5.15
N ARG A 149 -11.59 11.64 3.97
CA ARG A 149 -10.19 11.88 3.65
C ARG A 149 -9.92 13.38 3.59
N ASP A 150 -8.94 13.84 4.36
CA ASP A 150 -8.67 15.26 4.57
C ASP A 150 -8.41 16.07 3.29
N ASP A 151 -7.69 15.50 2.34
CA ASP A 151 -7.37 16.15 1.07
C ASP A 151 -8.61 16.29 0.18
N PHE A 152 -9.46 15.26 0.08
CA PHE A 152 -10.73 15.35 -0.64
C PHE A 152 -11.67 16.37 0.00
N LYS A 153 -11.78 16.33 1.33
CA LYS A 153 -12.61 17.29 2.08
C LYS A 153 -12.14 18.74 1.86
N LYS A 154 -10.82 18.98 1.95
CA LYS A 154 -10.24 20.32 1.73
C LYS A 154 -10.46 20.81 0.30
N ARG A 155 -10.25 19.95 -0.69
CA ARG A 155 -10.45 20.29 -2.10
C ARG A 155 -11.92 20.58 -2.39
N TYR A 156 -12.84 19.74 -1.90
CA TYR A 156 -14.28 19.94 -2.08
C TYR A 156 -14.77 21.24 -1.47
N THR A 157 -14.42 21.50 -0.20
CA THR A 157 -14.82 22.74 0.49
C THR A 157 -14.17 23.99 -0.11
N GLY A 158 -12.97 23.85 -0.70
CA GLY A 158 -12.26 24.91 -1.43
C GLY A 158 -12.72 25.10 -2.86
N GLY A 159 -13.75 24.38 -3.33
CA GLY A 159 -14.25 24.45 -4.71
C GLY A 159 -13.28 23.93 -5.76
N GLN A 160 -12.29 23.11 -5.37
CA GLN A 160 -11.35 22.47 -6.28
C GLN A 160 -11.94 21.19 -6.85
N SER A 161 -11.64 20.89 -8.10
CA SER A 161 -12.13 19.68 -8.75
C SER A 161 -11.54 18.41 -8.15
N ILE A 162 -12.36 17.38 -8.02
CA ILE A 162 -11.97 16.01 -7.69
C ILE A 162 -12.47 15.13 -8.83
N ALA A 163 -11.57 14.45 -9.53
CA ALA A 163 -11.96 13.54 -10.59
C ALA A 163 -12.44 12.20 -10.02
N ILE A 164 -13.41 11.56 -10.68
CA ILE A 164 -14.04 10.33 -10.19
C ILE A 164 -13.00 9.21 -10.02
N HIS A 165 -12.01 9.09 -10.91
CA HIS A 165 -10.96 8.07 -10.81
C HIS A 165 -10.12 8.19 -9.54
N GLU A 166 -10.00 9.38 -8.96
CA GLU A 166 -9.26 9.58 -7.71
C GLU A 166 -9.91 8.85 -6.52
N PHE A 167 -11.23 8.66 -6.54
CA PHE A 167 -11.93 7.84 -5.54
C PHE A 167 -11.67 6.34 -5.71
N LEU A 168 -11.23 5.89 -6.88
CA LEU A 168 -10.90 4.49 -7.10
C LEU A 168 -9.53 4.12 -6.51
N TYR A 169 -8.59 5.06 -6.44
CA TYR A 169 -7.23 4.79 -5.99
C TYR A 169 -7.15 4.10 -4.60
N PRO A 170 -7.81 4.59 -3.54
CA PRO A 170 -7.80 3.91 -2.24
C PRO A 170 -8.36 2.48 -2.29
N LEU A 171 -9.36 2.24 -3.14
CA LEU A 171 -9.97 0.93 -3.31
C LEU A 171 -9.03 -0.05 -4.01
N LEU A 172 -8.32 0.43 -5.05
CA LEU A 172 -7.32 -0.36 -5.75
C LEU A 172 -6.19 -0.75 -4.82
N GLN A 173 -5.70 0.18 -3.99
CA GLN A 173 -4.66 -0.10 -3.00
C GLN A 173 -5.13 -1.11 -1.94
N GLY A 174 -6.37 -1.00 -1.47
CA GLY A 174 -6.98 -1.98 -0.57
C GLY A 174 -7.06 -3.37 -1.21
N TYR A 175 -7.52 -3.44 -2.46
CA TYR A 175 -7.62 -4.69 -3.21
C TYR A 175 -6.26 -5.35 -3.45
N ASP A 176 -5.19 -4.59 -3.68
CA ASP A 176 -3.83 -5.12 -3.76
C ASP A 176 -3.47 -5.97 -2.55
N SER A 177 -3.83 -5.53 -1.35
CA SER A 177 -3.55 -6.26 -0.11
C SER A 177 -4.37 -7.54 0.01
N VAL A 178 -5.59 -7.54 -0.52
CA VAL A 178 -6.44 -8.74 -0.63
C VAL A 178 -5.85 -9.73 -1.62
N ALA A 179 -5.51 -9.28 -2.83
CA ALA A 179 -4.91 -10.11 -3.89
C ALA A 179 -3.61 -10.79 -3.43
N LEU A 180 -2.77 -10.06 -2.72
CA LEU A 180 -1.50 -10.55 -2.16
C LEU A 180 -1.67 -11.37 -0.88
N LYS A 181 -2.86 -11.37 -0.27
CA LYS A 181 -3.12 -11.93 1.07
C LYS A 181 -2.09 -11.40 2.07
N ALA A 182 -1.83 -10.10 2.03
CA ALA A 182 -0.85 -9.46 2.88
C ALA A 182 -1.30 -9.53 4.36
N ASP A 183 -0.41 -9.85 5.27
CA ASP A 183 -0.70 -9.84 6.71
C ASP A 183 -0.53 -8.46 7.31
N VAL A 184 0.50 -7.74 6.87
CA VAL A 184 0.84 -6.40 7.31
C VAL A 184 1.10 -5.53 6.09
N GLU A 185 0.63 -4.30 6.11
CA GLU A 185 0.92 -3.28 5.11
C GLU A 185 1.65 -2.10 5.75
N LEU A 186 2.74 -1.67 5.11
CA LEU A 186 3.49 -0.48 5.50
C LEU A 186 3.17 0.67 4.55
N GLY A 187 3.15 1.88 5.09
CA GLY A 187 2.96 3.11 4.32
C GLY A 187 3.44 4.33 5.09
N GLY A 188 3.56 5.47 4.42
CA GLY A 188 3.75 6.75 5.05
C GLY A 188 2.49 7.19 5.81
N THR A 189 2.62 8.18 6.69
CA THR A 189 1.49 8.71 7.47
C THR A 189 0.41 9.34 6.60
N ASP A 190 0.78 9.85 5.42
CA ASP A 190 -0.11 10.35 4.38
C ASP A 190 -0.97 9.25 3.73
N GLN A 191 -0.57 7.99 3.85
CA GLN A 191 -1.28 6.81 3.33
C GLN A 191 -2.28 6.21 4.30
N LYS A 192 -2.42 6.75 5.52
CA LYS A 192 -3.25 6.16 6.58
C LYS A 192 -4.67 5.83 6.14
N PHE A 193 -5.32 6.72 5.39
CA PHE A 193 -6.69 6.47 4.88
C PHE A 193 -6.72 5.26 3.93
N ASN A 194 -5.77 5.19 3.00
CA ASN A 194 -5.70 4.09 2.04
C ASN A 194 -5.41 2.75 2.73
N LEU A 195 -4.56 2.76 3.76
CA LEU A 195 -4.26 1.56 4.57
C LEU A 195 -5.50 1.02 5.30
N LEU A 196 -6.40 1.91 5.76
CA LEU A 196 -7.64 1.54 6.42
C LEU A 196 -8.66 0.91 5.47
N MET A 197 -8.63 1.23 4.16
CA MET A 197 -9.55 0.66 3.18
C MET A 197 -9.49 -0.87 3.11
N ARG A 198 -8.34 -1.47 3.37
CA ARG A 198 -8.15 -2.92 3.41
C ARG A 198 -9.03 -3.60 4.48
N SER A 199 -9.10 -3.03 5.70
CA SER A 199 -9.83 -3.64 6.81
C SER A 199 -11.34 -3.70 6.53
N GLU A 200 -11.87 -2.75 5.77
CA GLU A 200 -13.28 -2.68 5.37
C GLU A 200 -13.61 -3.72 4.30
N GLU A 201 -12.69 -4.04 3.38
CA GLU A 201 -12.87 -5.09 2.37
C GLU A 201 -12.90 -6.49 2.99
N HIS A 202 -12.00 -6.81 3.92
CA HIS A 202 -12.00 -8.10 4.62
C HIS A 202 -13.28 -8.35 5.40
N THR A 203 -13.88 -7.32 5.98
CA THR A 203 -15.14 -7.45 6.73
C THR A 203 -16.32 -7.81 5.81
N SER A 204 -16.27 -7.38 4.54
CA SER A 204 -17.33 -7.67 3.56
C SER A 204 -17.24 -9.07 2.94
N GLU A 205 -16.05 -9.69 2.87
CA GLU A 205 -15.86 -11.07 2.40
C GLU A 205 -16.33 -12.12 3.41
N LEU A 206 -16.32 -11.78 4.70
CA LEU A 206 -16.81 -12.66 5.78
C LEU A 206 -18.34 -12.64 5.92
N GLN A 207 -19.06 -11.77 5.18
CA GLN A 207 -20.51 -11.66 5.19
C GLN A 207 -21.21 -12.22 3.93
N SER A 208 -20.48 -12.77 3.00
CA SER A 208 -20.96 -13.48 1.80
C SER A 208 -20.67 -15.00 1.93
#